data_15a8ae5d62b1924d3424456744cffd3b
#
_entry.id   15a8ae5d62b1924d3424456744cffd3b
#
_cell.length_a   1.000
_cell.length_b   1.000
_cell.length_c   1.000
_cell.angle_alpha   90.00
_cell.angle_beta   90.00
_cell.angle_gamma   90.00
#
_symmetry.space_group_name_H-M   'P 1'
#
loop_
_entity.id
_entity.type
_entity.pdbx_description
1 polymer ?
#
loop_
_entity_poly.entity_id
_entity_poly.type
_entity_poly.pdbx_seq_one_letter_code
_entity_poly.pdbx_strand_id
1 'polypeptide(L)'
;MPHPSAPDPDPAPGLVTIGKAAKKASLGGRTQVIVPVSGDAAALSGQVEALASCRADIVEWRADTFLSSLVGAHFVSASDVEEDLARMARYVADSSPLPVLATIRTSVEGGEAYLDDEEYCALVRRLASFAGGVDVEISRDGSSALIDEVHEAGAIVVASFHDFEGTPGDEQLAEVLAAMNYAGADVLKFACMANSATDAARVLAAQAWAHEAYDRPVIGIAMGSSGAPTRLVGSALGSAATFATLPGWEGSAPGQFTVEQVRAVLDIVEASED
;
A
#
# COMPACT_ATOMS: atom_id res chain seq x y z
N MET A 1 -8.49 30.10 27.85
CA MET A 1 -8.97 28.83 27.32
C MET A 1 -8.67 28.84 25.82
N PRO A 2 -7.84 27.95 25.26
CA PRO A 2 -7.65 27.87 23.83
C PRO A 2 -8.96 27.38 23.20
N HIS A 3 -9.40 28.05 22.13
CA HIS A 3 -10.52 27.60 21.32
C HIS A 3 -10.19 26.22 20.71
N PRO A 4 -11.15 25.26 20.68
CA PRO A 4 -10.97 24.05 19.91
C PRO A 4 -10.74 24.44 18.45
N SER A 5 -9.69 23.89 17.83
CA SER A 5 -9.46 24.01 16.39
C SER A 5 -10.69 23.47 15.66
N ALA A 6 -11.13 24.19 14.64
CA ALA A 6 -12.18 23.70 13.77
C ALA A 6 -11.78 22.32 13.20
N PRO A 7 -12.73 21.39 13.02
CA PRO A 7 -12.45 20.13 12.34
C PRO A 7 -11.87 20.44 10.95
N ASP A 8 -10.88 19.63 10.52
CA ASP A 8 -10.39 19.71 9.15
C ASP A 8 -11.59 19.61 8.18
N PRO A 9 -11.62 20.41 7.10
CA PRO A 9 -12.69 20.29 6.11
C PRO A 9 -12.69 18.88 5.52
N ASP A 10 -13.88 18.33 5.24
CA ASP A 10 -14.02 17.05 4.54
C ASP A 10 -13.18 17.08 3.26
N PRO A 11 -12.40 16.01 2.97
CA PRO A 11 -11.62 15.96 1.74
C PRO A 11 -12.52 16.14 0.52
N ALA A 12 -11.97 16.75 -0.52
CA ALA A 12 -12.67 16.83 -1.81
C ALA A 12 -13.02 15.41 -2.31
N PRO A 13 -14.13 15.23 -3.07
CA PRO A 13 -14.50 13.94 -3.60
C PRO A 13 -13.31 13.24 -4.28
N GLY A 14 -13.12 11.97 -4.02
CA GLY A 14 -12.00 11.18 -4.55
C GLY A 14 -10.65 11.38 -3.85
N LEU A 15 -10.55 12.28 -2.86
CA LEU A 15 -9.31 12.46 -2.07
C LEU A 15 -9.37 11.70 -0.75
N VAL A 16 -8.32 10.93 -0.47
CA VAL A 16 -8.14 10.18 0.78
C VAL A 16 -6.84 10.59 1.46
N THR A 17 -6.91 10.95 2.74
CA THR A 17 -5.73 11.31 3.52
C THR A 17 -5.23 10.14 4.33
N ILE A 18 -4.00 9.69 4.07
CA ILE A 18 -3.29 8.71 4.90
C ILE A 18 -2.39 9.43 5.90
N GLY A 19 -2.37 8.93 7.13
CA GLY A 19 -1.46 9.39 8.18
C GLY A 19 -2.15 10.00 9.38
N LYS A 20 -1.34 10.26 10.41
CA LYS A 20 -1.77 10.80 11.71
C LYS A 20 -0.95 12.05 12.05
N ALA A 21 -1.55 12.98 12.79
CA ALA A 21 -0.91 14.22 13.22
C ALA A 21 -0.26 15.02 12.08
N ALA A 22 1.04 15.32 12.19
CA ALA A 22 1.78 16.13 11.21
C ALA A 22 2.27 15.33 9.98
N LYS A 23 2.19 13.98 10.00
CA LYS A 23 2.66 13.11 8.93
C LYS A 23 1.44 12.67 8.10
N LYS A 24 1.14 13.41 7.05
CA LYS A 24 -0.02 13.14 6.17
C LYS A 24 0.37 13.21 4.70
N ALA A 25 -0.26 12.38 3.87
CA ALA A 25 -0.22 12.44 2.41
C ALA A 25 -1.63 12.27 1.86
N SER A 26 -1.91 12.81 0.66
CA SER A 26 -3.22 12.74 0.02
C SER A 26 -3.17 11.87 -1.22
N LEU A 27 -3.98 10.82 -1.25
CA LEU A 27 -4.20 9.94 -2.40
C LEU A 27 -5.42 10.44 -3.20
N GLY A 28 -5.38 10.34 -4.54
CA GLY A 28 -6.46 10.78 -5.43
C GLY A 28 -6.24 12.14 -6.11
N GLY A 29 -5.18 12.87 -5.72
CA GLY A 29 -4.68 14.05 -6.43
C GLY A 29 -3.42 13.72 -7.22
N ARG A 30 -2.32 14.46 -6.98
CA ARG A 30 -1.00 14.12 -7.54
C ARG A 30 -0.59 12.70 -7.15
N THR A 31 0.01 11.97 -8.11
CA THR A 31 0.49 10.61 -7.86
C THR A 31 1.52 10.56 -6.74
N GLN A 32 1.24 9.81 -5.70
CA GLN A 32 2.13 9.63 -4.57
C GLN A 32 3.18 8.55 -4.84
N VAL A 33 4.38 8.71 -4.30
CA VAL A 33 5.43 7.68 -4.36
C VAL A 33 5.49 6.95 -3.03
N ILE A 34 5.21 5.67 -3.07
CA ILE A 34 5.25 4.77 -1.91
C ILE A 34 6.57 3.98 -1.94
N VAL A 35 7.26 3.94 -0.81
CA VAL A 35 8.49 3.15 -0.64
C VAL A 35 8.27 2.04 0.37
N PRO A 36 8.46 0.77 -0.02
CA PRO A 36 8.43 -0.34 0.91
C PRO A 36 9.69 -0.39 1.77
N VAL A 37 9.50 -0.69 3.05
CA VAL A 37 10.53 -1.07 4.02
C VAL A 37 10.22 -2.46 4.56
N SER A 38 11.24 -3.31 4.72
CA SER A 38 11.05 -4.74 4.97
C SER A 38 12.20 -5.37 5.76
N GLY A 39 11.99 -6.57 6.28
CA GLY A 39 13.00 -7.37 6.98
C GLY A 39 12.89 -7.32 8.50
N ASP A 40 13.95 -7.71 9.16
CA ASP A 40 14.06 -7.70 10.62
C ASP A 40 14.23 -6.30 11.22
N ALA A 41 14.29 -6.20 12.53
CA ALA A 41 14.42 -4.94 13.24
C ALA A 41 15.66 -4.13 12.86
N ALA A 42 16.78 -4.80 12.54
CA ALA A 42 18.02 -4.12 12.18
C ALA A 42 17.93 -3.54 10.75
N ALA A 43 17.40 -4.30 9.81
CA ALA A 43 17.13 -3.84 8.44
C ALA A 43 16.15 -2.67 8.41
N LEU A 44 15.04 -2.75 9.17
CA LEU A 44 14.04 -1.69 9.28
C LEU A 44 14.63 -0.39 9.84
N SER A 45 15.52 -0.46 10.83
CA SER A 45 16.17 0.74 11.39
C SER A 45 16.94 1.52 10.35
N GLY A 46 17.77 0.85 9.53
CA GLY A 46 18.54 1.50 8.46
C GLY A 46 17.66 2.06 7.34
N GLN A 47 16.60 1.36 6.96
CA GLN A 47 15.67 1.82 5.93
C GLN A 47 14.87 3.04 6.39
N VAL A 48 14.35 3.03 7.62
CA VAL A 48 13.61 4.16 8.20
C VAL A 48 14.49 5.42 8.31
N GLU A 49 15.76 5.28 8.66
CA GLU A 49 16.71 6.40 8.67
C GLU A 49 16.92 6.97 7.25
N ALA A 50 17.02 6.11 6.24
CA ALA A 50 17.19 6.52 4.84
C ALA A 50 15.98 7.30 4.29
N LEU A 51 14.75 7.09 4.83
CA LEU A 51 13.56 7.83 4.42
C LEU A 51 13.69 9.35 4.62
N ALA A 52 14.47 9.81 5.58
CA ALA A 52 14.64 11.23 5.87
C ALA A 52 15.25 12.03 4.69
N SER A 53 15.98 11.37 3.80
CA SER A 53 16.62 11.99 2.64
C SER A 53 15.97 11.60 1.30
N CYS A 54 14.90 10.81 1.30
CA CYS A 54 14.26 10.39 0.07
C CYS A 54 13.04 11.26 -0.27
N ARG A 55 12.69 11.33 -1.58
CA ARG A 55 11.54 12.09 -2.09
C ARG A 55 10.25 11.24 -2.18
N ALA A 56 10.10 10.25 -1.29
CA ALA A 56 8.85 9.50 -1.16
C ALA A 56 7.81 10.29 -0.37
N ASP A 57 6.53 9.94 -0.55
CA ASP A 57 5.41 10.57 0.15
C ASP A 57 4.85 9.68 1.26
N ILE A 58 4.93 8.36 1.06
CA ILE A 58 4.35 7.34 1.96
C ILE A 58 5.39 6.23 2.12
N VAL A 59 5.50 5.67 3.32
CA VAL A 59 6.25 4.44 3.56
C VAL A 59 5.27 3.27 3.71
N GLU A 60 5.48 2.19 2.96
CA GLU A 60 4.81 0.91 3.19
C GLU A 60 5.70 0.06 4.10
N TRP A 61 5.22 -0.29 5.28
CA TRP A 61 5.90 -1.29 6.10
C TRP A 61 5.39 -2.69 5.79
N ARG A 62 6.27 -3.53 5.23
CA ARG A 62 6.03 -4.95 4.94
C ARG A 62 6.19 -5.76 6.22
N ALA A 63 5.13 -5.77 7.03
CA ALA A 63 5.10 -6.45 8.33
C ALA A 63 5.19 -7.97 8.21
N ASP A 64 4.80 -8.55 7.06
CA ASP A 64 4.94 -9.97 6.77
C ASP A 64 6.41 -10.43 6.79
N THR A 65 7.34 -9.64 6.27
CA THR A 65 8.78 -9.97 6.29
C THR A 65 9.36 -9.90 7.71
N PHE A 66 8.85 -9.00 8.55
CA PHE A 66 9.20 -8.94 9.95
C PHE A 66 8.66 -10.18 10.71
N LEU A 67 7.40 -10.57 10.48
CA LEU A 67 6.80 -11.78 11.06
C LEU A 67 7.58 -13.03 10.66
N SER A 68 7.96 -13.16 9.39
CA SER A 68 8.80 -14.25 8.89
C SER A 68 10.14 -14.33 9.63
N SER A 69 10.75 -13.19 9.94
CA SER A 69 12.01 -13.13 10.69
C SER A 69 11.88 -13.61 12.14
N LEU A 70 10.73 -13.42 12.78
CA LEU A 70 10.46 -13.90 14.15
C LEU A 70 10.33 -15.42 14.20
N VAL A 71 9.62 -16.02 13.26
CA VAL A 71 9.40 -17.48 13.19
C VAL A 71 10.72 -18.23 12.97
N GLY A 72 11.66 -17.66 12.22
CA GLY A 72 12.99 -18.23 12.00
C GLY A 72 13.90 -18.22 13.22
N ALA A 73 13.61 -17.42 14.23
CA ALA A 73 14.52 -17.19 15.36
C ALA A 73 14.25 -18.07 16.59
N HIS A 74 12.99 -18.37 16.97
CA HIS A 74 12.63 -19.21 18.13
C HIS A 74 11.16 -19.66 18.08
N PHE A 75 10.77 -20.65 18.92
CA PHE A 75 9.37 -20.98 19.24
C PHE A 75 8.75 -19.80 20.01
N VAL A 76 7.99 -18.96 19.34
CA VAL A 76 7.31 -17.80 19.92
C VAL A 76 5.83 -18.15 20.07
N SER A 77 5.22 -17.79 21.19
CA SER A 77 3.77 -17.94 21.35
C SER A 77 3.03 -16.89 20.48
N ALA A 78 1.76 -17.13 20.15
CA ALA A 78 0.96 -16.17 19.38
C ALA A 78 0.92 -14.79 20.08
N SER A 79 0.84 -14.75 21.41
CA SER A 79 0.87 -13.50 22.18
C SER A 79 2.20 -12.74 22.07
N ASP A 80 3.33 -13.46 22.02
CA ASP A 80 4.64 -12.84 21.85
C ASP A 80 4.79 -12.22 20.46
N VAL A 81 4.25 -12.90 19.43
CA VAL A 81 4.22 -12.39 18.05
C VAL A 81 3.42 -11.08 17.97
N GLU A 82 2.24 -11.03 18.58
CA GLU A 82 1.42 -9.82 18.60
C GLU A 82 2.10 -8.65 19.33
N GLU A 83 2.79 -8.92 20.46
CA GLU A 83 3.51 -7.90 21.20
C GLU A 83 4.71 -7.37 20.41
N ASP A 84 5.48 -8.25 19.77
CA ASP A 84 6.63 -7.88 18.95
C ASP A 84 6.19 -7.09 17.73
N LEU A 85 5.11 -7.51 17.07
CA LEU A 85 4.50 -6.80 15.95
C LEU A 85 4.05 -5.39 16.37
N ALA A 86 3.34 -5.27 17.50
CA ALA A 86 2.86 -3.98 18.01
C ALA A 86 4.01 -3.04 18.41
N ARG A 87 5.09 -3.59 18.98
CA ARG A 87 6.29 -2.83 19.33
C ARG A 87 6.98 -2.30 18.07
N MET A 88 7.11 -3.12 17.02
CA MET A 88 7.71 -2.72 15.75
C MET A 88 6.80 -1.74 14.99
N ALA A 89 5.49 -1.95 14.97
CA ALA A 89 4.52 -1.02 14.39
C ALA A 89 4.65 0.40 14.99
N ARG A 90 4.75 0.46 16.31
CA ARG A 90 4.97 1.74 17.01
C ARG A 90 6.33 2.35 16.65
N TYR A 91 7.39 1.54 16.62
CA TYR A 91 8.72 2.03 16.23
C TYR A 91 8.71 2.65 14.83
N VAL A 92 8.16 1.95 13.84
CA VAL A 92 8.08 2.45 12.46
C VAL A 92 7.21 3.72 12.38
N ALA A 93 6.04 3.73 13.05
CA ALA A 93 5.15 4.88 13.05
C ALA A 93 5.78 6.13 13.70
N ASP A 94 6.51 5.96 14.80
CA ASP A 94 7.13 7.07 15.53
C ASP A 94 8.40 7.58 14.81
N SER A 95 9.22 6.67 14.28
CA SER A 95 10.53 6.99 13.70
C SER A 95 10.46 7.41 12.23
N SER A 96 9.48 6.92 11.45
CA SER A 96 9.34 7.34 10.04
C SER A 96 9.01 8.83 9.94
N PRO A 97 9.66 9.59 9.05
CA PRO A 97 9.29 10.96 8.72
C PRO A 97 8.00 11.03 7.86
N LEU A 98 7.58 9.90 7.26
CA LEU A 98 6.45 9.78 6.34
C LEU A 98 5.26 9.08 7.01
N PRO A 99 4.03 9.27 6.52
CA PRO A 99 2.89 8.47 6.93
C PRO A 99 3.10 7.00 6.57
N VAL A 100 2.60 6.10 7.42
CA VAL A 100 2.82 4.65 7.31
C VAL A 100 1.57 3.96 6.79
N LEU A 101 1.73 3.18 5.73
CA LEU A 101 0.84 2.11 5.29
C LEU A 101 1.41 0.79 5.81
N ALA A 102 0.71 0.11 6.71
CA ALA A 102 1.15 -1.19 7.22
C ALA A 102 0.53 -2.33 6.39
N THR A 103 1.38 -3.24 5.91
CA THR A 103 0.98 -4.33 5.02
C THR A 103 1.44 -5.67 5.58
N ILE A 104 0.50 -6.60 5.76
CA ILE A 104 0.79 -8.03 5.93
C ILE A 104 0.42 -8.71 4.63
N ARG A 105 1.40 -9.00 3.78
CA ARG A 105 1.18 -9.73 2.55
C ARG A 105 1.28 -11.22 2.84
N THR A 106 0.20 -11.96 2.55
CA THR A 106 0.20 -13.41 2.75
C THR A 106 0.87 -14.15 1.60
N SER A 107 1.28 -15.39 1.87
CA SER A 107 1.88 -16.26 0.86
C SER A 107 0.94 -16.56 -0.33
N VAL A 108 -0.37 -16.43 -0.12
CA VAL A 108 -1.39 -16.59 -1.18
C VAL A 108 -1.26 -15.48 -2.22
N GLU A 109 -0.91 -14.27 -1.80
CA GLU A 109 -0.69 -13.11 -2.66
C GLU A 109 0.81 -12.74 -2.78
N GLY A 110 1.71 -13.74 -2.67
CA GLY A 110 3.15 -13.59 -2.94
C GLY A 110 3.98 -12.92 -1.84
N GLY A 111 3.46 -12.87 -0.62
CA GLY A 111 4.19 -12.41 0.56
C GLY A 111 4.81 -13.53 1.39
N GLU A 112 5.28 -13.20 2.58
CA GLU A 112 5.99 -14.12 3.48
C GLU A 112 5.15 -14.62 4.66
N ALA A 113 3.92 -14.10 4.87
CA ALA A 113 3.07 -14.50 5.97
C ALA A 113 2.23 -15.75 5.62
N TYR A 114 2.38 -16.80 6.40
CA TYR A 114 1.57 -18.02 6.33
C TYR A 114 0.53 -17.97 7.45
N LEU A 115 -0.62 -17.36 7.19
CA LEU A 115 -1.68 -17.08 8.15
C LEU A 115 -3.02 -17.62 7.61
N ASP A 116 -3.85 -18.15 8.51
CA ASP A 116 -5.26 -18.33 8.19
C ASP A 116 -6.02 -16.98 8.25
N ASP A 117 -7.32 -17.01 7.92
CA ASP A 117 -8.10 -15.76 7.83
C ASP A 117 -8.31 -15.11 9.20
N GLU A 118 -8.47 -15.90 10.27
CA GLU A 118 -8.66 -15.40 11.64
C GLU A 118 -7.39 -14.73 12.16
N GLU A 119 -6.24 -15.39 12.00
CA GLU A 119 -4.92 -14.86 12.35
C GLU A 119 -4.60 -13.58 11.57
N TYR A 120 -4.85 -13.59 10.25
CA TYR A 120 -4.66 -12.43 9.39
C TYR A 120 -5.49 -11.24 9.88
N CYS A 121 -6.80 -11.42 10.08
CA CYS A 121 -7.69 -10.36 10.55
C CYS A 121 -7.25 -9.82 11.92
N ALA A 122 -6.85 -10.69 12.86
CA ALA A 122 -6.38 -10.26 14.18
C ALA A 122 -5.14 -9.37 14.11
N LEU A 123 -4.14 -9.76 13.30
CA LEU A 123 -2.89 -9.01 13.16
C LEU A 123 -3.09 -7.68 12.40
N VAL A 124 -3.88 -7.66 11.32
CA VAL A 124 -4.21 -6.41 10.58
C VAL A 124 -4.96 -5.43 11.47
N ARG A 125 -5.95 -5.89 12.23
CA ARG A 125 -6.67 -5.08 13.23
C ARG A 125 -5.70 -4.47 14.25
N ARG A 126 -4.71 -5.24 14.68
CA ARG A 126 -3.68 -4.76 15.60
C ARG A 126 -2.85 -3.62 15.00
N LEU A 127 -2.48 -3.73 13.73
CA LEU A 127 -1.70 -2.71 13.01
C LEU A 127 -2.47 -1.40 12.82
N ALA A 128 -3.78 -1.45 12.61
CA ALA A 128 -4.64 -0.28 12.41
C ALA A 128 -4.56 0.74 13.57
N SER A 129 -4.25 0.26 14.79
CA SER A 129 -4.07 1.14 15.95
C SER A 129 -2.84 2.05 15.86
N PHE A 130 -1.83 1.69 15.08
CA PHE A 130 -0.55 2.39 14.97
C PHE A 130 -0.37 3.11 13.64
N ALA A 131 -0.72 2.47 12.53
CA ALA A 131 -0.52 2.99 11.18
C ALA A 131 -1.57 4.05 10.81
N GLY A 132 -1.24 4.88 9.82
CA GLY A 132 -2.19 5.82 9.21
C GLY A 132 -3.12 5.15 8.22
N GLY A 133 -2.70 4.01 7.67
CA GLY A 133 -3.49 3.13 6.81
C GLY A 133 -2.98 1.69 6.90
N VAL A 134 -3.84 0.75 6.54
CA VAL A 134 -3.49 -0.66 6.42
C VAL A 134 -3.91 -1.21 5.06
N ASP A 135 -3.13 -2.16 4.55
CA ASP A 135 -3.45 -2.95 3.36
C ASP A 135 -4.31 -4.15 3.80
N VAL A 136 -5.43 -4.37 3.11
CA VAL A 136 -6.34 -5.50 3.34
C VAL A 136 -6.51 -6.29 2.05
N GLU A 137 -6.11 -7.57 2.06
CA GLU A 137 -6.32 -8.49 0.94
C GLU A 137 -7.81 -8.77 0.77
N ILE A 138 -8.42 -8.30 -0.32
CA ILE A 138 -9.87 -8.38 -0.53
C ILE A 138 -10.36 -9.81 -0.74
N SER A 139 -9.48 -10.70 -1.19
CA SER A 139 -9.76 -12.11 -1.43
C SER A 139 -9.92 -12.95 -0.16
N ARG A 140 -9.57 -12.41 1.00
CA ARG A 140 -9.62 -13.13 2.28
C ARG A 140 -11.03 -13.15 2.87
N ASP A 141 -11.41 -14.28 3.47
CA ASP A 141 -12.67 -14.39 4.19
C ASP A 141 -12.71 -13.39 5.36
N GLY A 142 -13.82 -12.67 5.52
CA GLY A 142 -13.97 -11.65 6.54
C GLY A 142 -13.37 -10.27 6.20
N SER A 143 -12.77 -10.07 5.01
CA SER A 143 -12.16 -8.80 4.60
C SER A 143 -13.10 -7.59 4.72
N SER A 144 -14.39 -7.74 4.39
CA SER A 144 -15.35 -6.64 4.50
C SER A 144 -15.60 -6.22 5.95
N ALA A 145 -15.75 -7.17 6.88
CA ALA A 145 -15.88 -6.85 8.31
C ALA A 145 -14.58 -6.26 8.89
N LEU A 146 -13.43 -6.75 8.44
CA LEU A 146 -12.13 -6.21 8.83
C LEU A 146 -11.97 -4.74 8.39
N ILE A 147 -12.46 -4.36 7.21
CA ILE A 147 -12.44 -2.97 6.72
C ILE A 147 -13.19 -2.05 7.69
N ASP A 148 -14.40 -2.44 8.13
CA ASP A 148 -15.18 -1.67 9.11
C ASP A 148 -14.42 -1.52 10.43
N GLU A 149 -13.81 -2.59 10.94
CA GLU A 149 -13.03 -2.58 12.18
C GLU A 149 -11.76 -1.69 12.09
N VAL A 150 -11.13 -1.65 10.92
CA VAL A 150 -9.98 -0.76 10.66
C VAL A 150 -10.41 0.70 10.67
N HIS A 151 -11.56 1.03 10.07
CA HIS A 151 -12.13 2.37 10.12
C HIS A 151 -12.49 2.79 11.56
N GLU A 152 -13.05 1.89 12.37
CA GLU A 152 -13.30 2.15 13.79
C GLU A 152 -12.01 2.45 14.57
N ALA A 153 -10.88 1.87 14.18
CA ALA A 153 -9.56 2.17 14.75
C ALA A 153 -8.96 3.50 14.25
N GLY A 154 -9.61 4.17 13.28
CA GLY A 154 -9.21 5.47 12.73
C GLY A 154 -8.08 5.41 11.71
N ALA A 155 -7.85 4.26 11.07
CA ALA A 155 -6.95 4.09 9.93
C ALA A 155 -7.74 4.00 8.63
N ILE A 156 -7.13 4.41 7.50
CA ILE A 156 -7.70 4.16 6.17
C ILE A 156 -7.39 2.75 5.69
N VAL A 157 -8.18 2.25 4.76
CA VAL A 157 -8.00 0.94 4.12
C VAL A 157 -7.58 1.08 2.67
N VAL A 158 -6.43 0.47 2.34
CA VAL A 158 -6.05 0.13 0.97
C VAL A 158 -6.47 -1.31 0.73
N ALA A 159 -7.63 -1.55 0.09
CA ALA A 159 -7.98 -2.91 -0.32
C ALA A 159 -7.10 -3.34 -1.49
N SER A 160 -6.54 -4.54 -1.42
CA SER A 160 -5.56 -5.01 -2.40
C SER A 160 -5.88 -6.38 -2.96
N PHE A 161 -5.39 -6.60 -4.18
CA PHE A 161 -5.40 -7.88 -4.89
C PHE A 161 -4.08 -8.04 -5.65
N HIS A 162 -3.45 -9.20 -5.55
CA HIS A 162 -2.21 -9.51 -6.26
C HIS A 162 -2.30 -10.85 -6.99
N ASP A 163 -1.90 -10.84 -8.27
CA ASP A 163 -1.74 -12.07 -9.07
C ASP A 163 -0.32 -12.12 -9.63
N PHE A 164 0.48 -13.05 -9.12
CA PHE A 164 1.88 -13.25 -9.53
C PHE A 164 2.04 -14.21 -10.71
N GLU A 165 0.96 -14.86 -11.16
CA GLU A 165 1.01 -15.79 -12.28
C GLU A 165 0.70 -15.09 -13.61
N GLY A 166 -0.20 -14.10 -13.58
CA GLY A 166 -0.63 -13.40 -14.80
C GLY A 166 -1.44 -12.14 -14.55
N THR A 167 -2.02 -11.62 -15.63
CA THR A 167 -2.99 -10.53 -15.58
C THR A 167 -4.37 -11.10 -15.90
N PRO A 168 -5.32 -11.04 -14.97
CA PRO A 168 -6.70 -11.50 -15.20
C PRO A 168 -7.38 -10.79 -16.37
N GLY A 169 -8.46 -11.38 -16.87
CA GLY A 169 -9.30 -10.75 -17.89
C GLY A 169 -10.04 -9.52 -17.37
N ASP A 170 -10.53 -8.69 -18.30
CA ASP A 170 -11.16 -7.40 -17.96
C ASP A 170 -12.37 -7.57 -17.02
N GLU A 171 -13.19 -8.61 -17.22
CA GLU A 171 -14.35 -8.92 -16.38
C GLU A 171 -13.93 -9.25 -14.95
N GLN A 172 -12.91 -10.09 -14.77
CA GLN A 172 -12.41 -10.48 -13.46
C GLN A 172 -11.77 -9.29 -12.71
N LEU A 173 -11.02 -8.44 -13.42
CA LEU A 173 -10.48 -7.20 -12.81
C LEU A 173 -11.60 -6.26 -12.38
N ALA A 174 -12.65 -6.13 -13.18
CA ALA A 174 -13.82 -5.32 -12.81
C ALA A 174 -14.56 -5.88 -11.59
N GLU A 175 -14.72 -7.20 -11.48
CA GLU A 175 -15.31 -7.86 -10.31
C GLU A 175 -14.50 -7.63 -9.04
N VAL A 176 -13.17 -7.75 -9.10
CA VAL A 176 -12.29 -7.50 -7.96
C VAL A 176 -12.38 -6.05 -7.48
N LEU A 177 -12.32 -5.09 -8.42
CA LEU A 177 -12.43 -3.66 -8.10
C LEU A 177 -13.82 -3.30 -7.54
N ALA A 178 -14.87 -3.90 -8.08
CA ALA A 178 -16.23 -3.75 -7.56
C ALA A 178 -16.35 -4.30 -6.13
N ALA A 179 -15.74 -5.45 -5.83
CA ALA A 179 -15.73 -6.04 -4.49
C ALA A 179 -15.02 -5.11 -3.48
N MET A 180 -13.87 -4.54 -3.82
CA MET A 180 -13.16 -3.57 -2.99
C MET A 180 -14.01 -2.33 -2.69
N ASN A 181 -14.64 -1.76 -3.73
CA ASN A 181 -15.49 -0.59 -3.57
C ASN A 181 -16.75 -0.90 -2.73
N TYR A 182 -17.38 -2.06 -2.96
CA TYR A 182 -18.55 -2.50 -2.20
C TYR A 182 -18.23 -2.75 -0.72
N ALA A 183 -17.05 -3.29 -0.44
CA ALA A 183 -16.56 -3.50 0.93
C ALA A 183 -16.23 -2.18 1.68
N GLY A 184 -16.30 -1.03 1.01
CA GLY A 184 -16.10 0.27 1.63
C GLY A 184 -14.63 0.70 1.73
N ALA A 185 -13.71 0.08 0.99
CA ALA A 185 -12.31 0.46 0.99
C ALA A 185 -12.11 1.92 0.58
N ASP A 186 -11.11 2.59 1.17
CA ASP A 186 -10.77 3.98 0.84
C ASP A 186 -9.96 4.07 -0.46
N VAL A 187 -9.10 3.09 -0.71
CA VAL A 187 -8.22 3.01 -1.90
C VAL A 187 -8.33 1.62 -2.51
N LEU A 188 -8.46 1.55 -3.83
CA LEU A 188 -8.56 0.30 -4.59
C LEU A 188 -7.20 0.00 -5.22
N LYS A 189 -6.55 -1.11 -4.83
CA LYS A 189 -5.21 -1.46 -5.31
C LYS A 189 -5.21 -2.85 -5.95
N PHE A 190 -4.68 -2.96 -7.18
CA PHE A 190 -4.42 -4.25 -7.79
C PHE A 190 -3.04 -4.29 -8.45
N ALA A 191 -2.36 -5.43 -8.34
CA ALA A 191 -1.05 -5.64 -8.92
C ALA A 191 -0.98 -7.03 -9.58
N CYS A 192 -0.76 -7.08 -10.88
CA CYS A 192 -0.80 -8.31 -11.66
C CYS A 192 0.50 -8.49 -12.46
N MET A 193 0.95 -9.75 -12.61
CA MET A 193 2.12 -10.04 -13.42
C MET A 193 1.80 -9.80 -14.91
N ALA A 194 2.59 -8.95 -15.55
CA ALA A 194 2.50 -8.73 -16.99
C ALA A 194 3.48 -9.64 -17.72
N ASN A 195 2.96 -10.71 -18.30
CA ASN A 195 3.72 -11.65 -19.12
C ASN A 195 3.91 -11.15 -20.57
N SER A 196 3.19 -10.08 -20.93
CA SER A 196 3.23 -9.44 -22.24
C SER A 196 2.94 -7.94 -22.19
N ALA A 197 3.23 -7.22 -23.27
CA ALA A 197 2.83 -5.81 -23.40
C ALA A 197 1.30 -5.63 -23.41
N THR A 198 0.54 -6.62 -23.86
CA THR A 198 -0.92 -6.62 -23.82
C THR A 198 -1.43 -6.69 -22.38
N ASP A 199 -0.78 -7.44 -21.51
CA ASP A 199 -1.13 -7.49 -20.09
C ASP A 199 -0.88 -6.15 -19.40
N ALA A 200 0.27 -5.51 -19.69
CA ALA A 200 0.55 -4.17 -19.18
C ALA A 200 -0.49 -3.14 -19.66
N ALA A 201 -0.89 -3.21 -20.92
CA ALA A 201 -1.93 -2.34 -21.48
C ALA A 201 -3.30 -2.59 -20.81
N ARG A 202 -3.63 -3.87 -20.50
CA ARG A 202 -4.87 -4.22 -19.78
C ARG A 202 -4.88 -3.63 -18.38
N VAL A 203 -3.78 -3.71 -17.64
CA VAL A 203 -3.68 -3.10 -16.31
C VAL A 203 -3.90 -1.59 -16.37
N LEU A 204 -3.30 -0.90 -17.36
CA LEU A 204 -3.51 0.55 -17.55
C LEU A 204 -4.96 0.87 -17.94
N ALA A 205 -5.59 0.07 -18.80
CA ALA A 205 -6.98 0.26 -19.18
C ALA A 205 -7.93 0.05 -17.99
N ALA A 206 -7.70 -1.00 -17.17
CA ALA A 206 -8.47 -1.25 -15.95
C ALA A 206 -8.28 -0.12 -14.91
N GLN A 207 -7.05 0.41 -14.78
CA GLN A 207 -6.74 1.56 -13.94
C GLN A 207 -7.55 2.79 -14.36
N ALA A 208 -7.49 3.17 -15.63
CA ALA A 208 -8.21 4.33 -16.17
C ALA A 208 -9.72 4.18 -16.01
N TRP A 209 -10.26 3.00 -16.37
CA TRP A 209 -11.68 2.71 -16.19
C TRP A 209 -12.13 2.82 -14.73
N ALA A 210 -11.37 2.24 -13.80
CA ALA A 210 -11.73 2.27 -12.38
C ALA A 210 -11.65 3.70 -11.79
N HIS A 211 -10.67 4.50 -12.23
CA HIS A 211 -10.56 5.91 -11.86
C HIS A 211 -11.78 6.73 -12.28
N GLU A 212 -12.34 6.44 -13.49
CA GLU A 212 -13.54 7.12 -13.98
C GLU A 212 -14.84 6.58 -13.34
N ALA A 213 -14.86 5.28 -12.98
CA ALA A 213 -16.07 4.60 -12.50
C ALA A 213 -16.31 4.78 -10.99
N TYR A 214 -15.25 4.96 -10.20
CA TYR A 214 -15.34 5.01 -8.74
C TYR A 214 -14.84 6.36 -8.21
N ASP A 215 -15.54 6.91 -7.23
CA ASP A 215 -15.10 8.08 -6.47
C ASP A 215 -14.12 7.65 -5.35
N ARG A 216 -13.06 6.95 -5.77
CA ARG A 216 -12.01 6.40 -4.91
C ARG A 216 -10.66 6.46 -5.61
N PRO A 217 -9.55 6.74 -4.88
CA PRO A 217 -8.21 6.57 -5.43
C PRO A 217 -7.96 5.13 -5.89
N VAL A 218 -7.38 4.97 -7.07
CA VAL A 218 -7.06 3.65 -7.63
C VAL A 218 -5.56 3.53 -7.85
N ILE A 219 -5.00 2.35 -7.58
CA ILE A 219 -3.58 2.02 -7.79
C ILE A 219 -3.50 0.72 -8.61
N GLY A 220 -3.24 0.83 -9.90
CA GLY A 220 -3.05 -0.30 -10.82
C GLY A 220 -1.57 -0.49 -11.17
N ILE A 221 -1.03 -1.69 -10.92
CA ILE A 221 0.37 -2.00 -11.14
C ILE A 221 0.51 -3.26 -11.98
N ALA A 222 1.20 -3.14 -13.12
CA ALA A 222 1.72 -4.30 -13.82
C ALA A 222 3.12 -4.65 -13.31
N MET A 223 3.28 -5.88 -12.83
CA MET A 223 4.56 -6.38 -12.32
C MET A 223 5.42 -6.96 -13.46
N GLY A 224 6.71 -7.15 -13.19
CA GLY A 224 7.68 -7.68 -14.15
C GLY A 224 8.18 -6.63 -15.14
N SER A 225 9.11 -7.05 -16.02
CA SER A 225 9.78 -6.15 -16.97
C SER A 225 8.82 -5.56 -18.01
N SER A 226 7.85 -6.34 -18.47
CA SER A 226 6.83 -5.87 -19.41
C SER A 226 5.90 -4.83 -18.78
N GLY A 227 5.67 -4.92 -17.47
CA GLY A 227 4.84 -4.01 -16.70
C GLY A 227 5.54 -2.77 -16.19
N ALA A 228 6.88 -2.74 -16.16
CA ALA A 228 7.65 -1.65 -15.57
C ALA A 228 7.22 -0.24 -16.05
N PRO A 229 6.90 0.01 -17.34
CA PRO A 229 6.45 1.33 -17.77
C PRO A 229 5.17 1.83 -17.07
N THR A 230 4.27 0.93 -16.64
CA THR A 230 3.01 1.33 -15.96
C THR A 230 3.27 2.09 -14.66
N ARG A 231 4.39 1.82 -14.01
CA ARG A 231 4.81 2.50 -12.77
C ARG A 231 5.22 3.96 -12.98
N LEU A 232 5.52 4.33 -14.22
CA LEU A 232 5.97 5.67 -14.60
C LEU A 232 4.87 6.51 -15.25
N VAL A 233 3.96 5.87 -16.01
CA VAL A 233 2.93 6.57 -16.79
C VAL A 233 1.52 6.43 -16.18
N GLY A 234 1.37 5.70 -15.09
CA GLY A 234 0.07 5.49 -14.44
C GLY A 234 -0.58 6.80 -13.98
N SER A 235 0.21 7.83 -13.66
CA SER A 235 -0.29 9.17 -13.30
C SER A 235 -1.21 9.76 -14.38
N ALA A 236 -0.81 9.69 -15.64
CA ALA A 236 -1.61 10.18 -16.78
C ALA A 236 -2.93 9.39 -16.97
N LEU A 237 -3.13 8.31 -16.24
CA LEU A 237 -4.33 7.45 -16.29
C LEU A 237 -5.01 7.36 -14.92
N GLY A 238 -4.83 8.39 -14.07
CA GLY A 238 -5.48 8.51 -12.77
C GLY A 238 -4.95 7.61 -11.67
N SER A 239 -3.70 7.09 -11.77
CA SER A 239 -3.11 6.32 -10.66
C SER A 239 -2.81 7.20 -9.45
N ALA A 240 -3.38 6.88 -8.30
CA ALA A 240 -3.20 7.63 -7.07
C ALA A 240 -1.79 7.48 -6.46
N ALA A 241 -1.09 6.38 -6.76
CA ALA A 241 0.25 6.15 -6.28
C ALA A 241 1.04 5.16 -7.15
N THR A 242 2.35 5.20 -7.03
CA THR A 242 3.26 4.20 -7.58
C THR A 242 4.28 3.77 -6.54
N PHE A 243 4.85 2.58 -6.71
CA PHE A 243 5.82 1.99 -5.78
C PHE A 243 7.23 2.11 -6.35
N ALA A 244 8.15 2.61 -5.52
CA ALA A 244 9.56 2.80 -5.84
C ALA A 244 10.46 2.21 -4.77
N THR A 245 11.75 2.04 -5.06
CA THR A 245 12.74 1.51 -4.11
C THR A 245 13.63 2.62 -3.57
N LEU A 246 14.11 2.45 -2.33
CA LEU A 246 15.22 3.24 -1.80
C LEU A 246 16.50 2.90 -2.57
N PRO A 247 17.37 3.88 -2.87
CA PRO A 247 18.66 3.61 -3.46
C PRO A 247 19.49 2.66 -2.59
N GLY A 248 20.00 1.58 -3.20
CA GLY A 248 20.81 0.57 -2.50
C GLY A 248 20.03 -0.50 -1.76
N TRP A 249 18.69 -0.49 -1.82
CA TRP A 249 17.81 -1.53 -1.25
C TRP A 249 17.07 -2.29 -2.34
N GLU A 250 16.78 -3.55 -2.08
CA GLU A 250 15.98 -4.38 -3.00
C GLU A 250 14.51 -3.94 -2.99
N GLY A 251 13.85 -4.04 -4.15
CA GLY A 251 12.43 -3.73 -4.28
C GLY A 251 11.54 -4.85 -3.72
N SER A 252 10.33 -4.51 -3.30
CA SER A 252 9.32 -5.47 -2.82
C SER A 252 8.62 -6.25 -3.93
N ALA A 253 8.83 -5.89 -5.21
CA ALA A 253 8.23 -6.53 -6.38
C ALA A 253 9.10 -6.35 -7.63
N PRO A 254 9.00 -7.26 -8.64
CA PRO A 254 9.76 -7.14 -9.88
C PRO A 254 9.42 -5.86 -10.68
N GLY A 255 10.44 -5.25 -11.29
CA GLY A 255 10.28 -4.10 -12.20
C GLY A 255 10.12 -2.75 -11.50
N GLN A 256 10.49 -2.62 -10.22
CA GLN A 256 10.50 -1.33 -9.53
C GLN A 256 11.70 -0.46 -9.94
N PHE A 257 11.45 0.85 -9.98
CA PHE A 257 12.46 1.90 -10.17
C PHE A 257 12.82 2.54 -8.83
N THR A 258 13.95 3.28 -8.78
CA THR A 258 14.26 4.08 -7.60
C THR A 258 13.35 5.30 -7.50
N VAL A 259 13.22 5.85 -6.28
CA VAL A 259 12.42 7.08 -6.04
C VAL A 259 12.83 8.21 -6.99
N GLU A 260 14.12 8.40 -7.19
CA GLU A 260 14.66 9.46 -8.05
C GLU A 260 14.26 9.26 -9.52
N GLN A 261 14.30 8.02 -10.01
CA GLN A 261 13.88 7.69 -11.38
C GLN A 261 12.37 7.94 -11.57
N VAL A 262 11.55 7.50 -10.61
CA VAL A 262 10.10 7.73 -10.63
C VAL A 262 9.80 9.22 -10.62
N ARG A 263 10.39 9.98 -9.68
CA ARG A 263 10.17 11.42 -9.56
C ARG A 263 10.57 12.19 -10.81
N ALA A 264 11.69 11.83 -11.42
CA ALA A 264 12.14 12.48 -12.66
C ALA A 264 11.10 12.36 -13.80
N VAL A 265 10.38 11.25 -13.86
CA VAL A 265 9.32 11.06 -14.87
C VAL A 265 8.03 11.75 -14.44
N LEU A 266 7.60 11.59 -13.18
CA LEU A 266 6.38 12.23 -12.67
C LEU A 266 6.47 13.75 -12.77
N ASP A 267 7.61 14.35 -12.42
CA ASP A 267 7.83 15.81 -12.52
C ASP A 267 7.65 16.31 -13.99
N ILE A 268 7.94 15.46 -15.01
CA ILE A 268 7.73 15.80 -16.43
C ILE A 268 6.26 15.62 -16.82
N VAL A 269 5.63 14.52 -16.42
CA VAL A 269 4.25 14.19 -16.80
C VAL A 269 3.28 15.17 -16.15
N GLU A 270 3.42 15.42 -14.85
CA GLU A 270 2.56 16.32 -14.08
C GLU A 270 2.73 17.79 -14.48
N ALA A 271 3.95 18.22 -14.88
CA ALA A 271 4.17 19.59 -15.37
C ALA A 271 3.50 19.87 -16.74
N SER A 272 3.01 18.87 -17.43
CA SER A 272 2.31 19.04 -18.71
C SER A 272 0.79 19.21 -18.55
N GLU A 273 0.26 19.08 -17.32
CA GLU A 273 -1.17 19.24 -17.00
C GLU A 273 -1.54 20.68 -16.59
N ASP A 274 -0.55 21.55 -16.37
CA ASP A 274 -0.70 23.00 -16.10
C ASP A 274 -0.69 23.83 -17.42
#